data_a2a632bf5d33413ac379e69fd7123127
#
_entry.id   a2a632bf5d33413ac379e69fd7123127
#
_cell.length_a   1.000
_cell.length_b   1.000
_cell.length_c   1.000
_cell.angle_alpha   90.00
_cell.angle_beta   90.00
_cell.angle_gamma   90.00
#
_symmetry.space_group_name_H-M   'P 1'
#
loop_
_entity.id
_entity.type
_entity.pdbx_description
1 polymer ?
#
loop_
_entity_poly.entity_id
_entity_poly.type
_entity_poly.pdbx_seq_one_letter_code
_entity_poly.pdbx_strand_id
1 'polypeptide(L)'
;GVLTLLLGWGRNFMPFTDFFIDNVPMYSKFRTVASILVVVEFVVPFIALWGLKLWVERPEKTPLYVATVFTVVICLIYVMFPGLGGDLVCSNDRDSVGQYVAAGYFDAAFGQNILRSISDMRAAMVRSDAWRSIFFILLGLMVMLWFAKKGAGNARKVATLSILLLGICLVDMWQVNKRYLNDEMFVEPRGAARIQKTDADTYILEKSGTGRDYRVLNFTVSTFNDNNTSAFYSSIGGYHAAKLRRYQELIEAHIAPEMRKVYEAVRMAPMDTVAMQQQLSPYPVYDLTAVNTDSLFPVINMLNTRWFILGAGEKGN
;
A
#
# COMPACT_ATOMS: atom_id res chain seq x y z
N GLY A 1 -14.21 -0.61 -19.93
CA GLY A 1 -13.11 0.37 -19.85
C GLY A 1 -13.52 1.67 -19.18
N VAL A 2 -14.37 2.53 -19.83
CA VAL A 2 -14.72 3.85 -19.26
C VAL A 2 -15.39 3.73 -17.89
N LEU A 3 -16.36 2.84 -17.73
CA LEU A 3 -17.03 2.59 -16.44
C LEU A 3 -16.03 2.20 -15.34
N THR A 4 -15.08 1.34 -15.65
CA THR A 4 -14.08 0.87 -14.69
C THR A 4 -13.07 1.96 -14.32
N LEU A 5 -12.76 2.89 -15.25
CA LEU A 5 -11.97 4.08 -14.94
C LEU A 5 -12.72 5.01 -13.97
N LEU A 6 -14.00 5.29 -14.24
CA LEU A 6 -14.82 6.16 -13.38
C LEU A 6 -14.97 5.57 -11.97
N LEU A 7 -15.19 4.26 -11.87
CA LEU A 7 -15.25 3.56 -10.58
C LEU A 7 -13.89 3.56 -9.86
N GLY A 8 -12.79 3.40 -10.61
CA GLY A 8 -11.44 3.44 -10.05
C GLY A 8 -11.03 4.79 -9.46
N TRP A 9 -11.70 5.90 -9.85
CA TRP A 9 -11.47 7.22 -9.26
C TRP A 9 -11.89 7.30 -7.79
N GLY A 10 -12.85 6.47 -7.36
CA GLY A 10 -13.25 6.40 -5.96
C GLY A 10 -13.51 7.76 -5.33
N ARG A 11 -12.70 8.15 -4.35
CA ARG A 11 -12.83 9.43 -3.62
C ARG A 11 -12.71 10.68 -4.51
N ASN A 12 -12.07 10.59 -5.66
CA ASN A 12 -11.92 11.72 -6.56
C ASN A 12 -13.21 12.02 -7.35
N PHE A 13 -14.19 11.10 -7.32
CA PHE A 13 -15.50 11.30 -7.93
C PHE A 13 -16.61 10.70 -7.04
N MET A 14 -16.77 11.30 -5.83
CA MET A 14 -17.69 10.82 -4.81
C MET A 14 -19.14 10.66 -5.27
N PRO A 15 -19.77 11.61 -5.98
CA PRO A 15 -21.19 11.45 -6.37
C PRO A 15 -21.46 10.18 -7.18
N PHE A 16 -20.50 9.77 -8.01
CA PHE A 16 -20.59 8.54 -8.78
C PHE A 16 -20.33 7.31 -7.91
N THR A 17 -19.36 7.38 -7.02
CA THR A 17 -19.02 6.31 -6.09
C THR A 17 -20.17 6.04 -5.11
N ASP A 18 -20.77 7.09 -4.56
CA ASP A 18 -21.92 7.00 -3.64
C ASP A 18 -23.12 6.35 -4.31
N PHE A 19 -23.42 6.74 -5.57
CA PHE A 19 -24.47 6.09 -6.33
C PHE A 19 -24.31 4.56 -6.39
N PHE A 20 -23.07 4.07 -6.61
CA PHE A 20 -22.80 2.63 -6.64
C PHE A 20 -22.85 1.98 -5.26
N ILE A 21 -22.38 2.69 -4.22
CA ILE A 21 -22.43 2.19 -2.82
C ILE A 21 -23.89 1.98 -2.41
N ASP A 22 -24.77 2.90 -2.75
CA ASP A 22 -26.14 2.90 -2.29
C ASP A 22 -27.07 2.00 -3.15
N ASN A 23 -26.83 1.91 -4.44
CA ASN A 23 -27.75 1.26 -5.37
C ASN A 23 -27.29 -0.10 -5.91
N VAL A 24 -25.98 -0.41 -5.83
CA VAL A 24 -25.46 -1.67 -6.37
C VAL A 24 -25.22 -2.68 -5.24
N PRO A 25 -25.98 -3.80 -5.23
CA PRO A 25 -25.81 -4.83 -4.21
C PRO A 25 -24.35 -5.30 -4.13
N MET A 26 -23.86 -5.48 -2.92
CA MET A 26 -22.50 -5.95 -2.63
C MET A 26 -21.37 -4.98 -2.93
N TYR A 27 -21.58 -3.87 -3.67
CA TYR A 27 -20.52 -2.93 -4.00
C TYR A 27 -19.85 -2.34 -2.74
N SER A 28 -20.62 -2.00 -1.72
CA SER A 28 -20.15 -1.50 -0.42
C SER A 28 -19.27 -2.50 0.36
N LYS A 29 -19.21 -3.76 -0.07
CA LYS A 29 -18.35 -4.79 0.56
C LYS A 29 -16.92 -4.82 0.01
N PHE A 30 -16.70 -4.19 -1.16
CA PHE A 30 -15.35 -4.10 -1.71
C PHE A 30 -14.55 -3.02 -0.99
N ARG A 31 -13.44 -3.44 -0.38
CA ARG A 31 -12.57 -2.54 0.40
C ARG A 31 -11.65 -1.72 -0.48
N THR A 32 -11.23 -2.26 -1.63
CA THR A 32 -10.28 -1.62 -2.54
C THR A 32 -10.92 -1.44 -3.92
N VAL A 33 -11.56 -0.29 -4.12
CA VAL A 33 -12.25 0.01 -5.38
C VAL A 33 -11.27 0.09 -6.56
N ALA A 34 -10.04 0.53 -6.32
CA ALA A 34 -8.99 0.64 -7.34
C ALA A 34 -8.62 -0.70 -8.00
N SER A 35 -8.90 -1.84 -7.38
CA SER A 35 -8.64 -3.16 -8.00
C SER A 35 -9.42 -3.38 -9.30
N ILE A 36 -10.51 -2.64 -9.55
CA ILE A 36 -11.27 -2.69 -10.81
C ILE A 36 -10.45 -2.20 -12.01
N LEU A 37 -9.36 -1.45 -11.77
CA LEU A 37 -8.48 -0.95 -12.83
C LEU A 37 -7.75 -2.08 -13.57
N VAL A 38 -7.66 -3.28 -13.00
CA VAL A 38 -7.13 -4.47 -13.70
C VAL A 38 -7.86 -4.72 -15.03
N VAL A 39 -9.16 -4.41 -15.08
CA VAL A 39 -9.95 -4.51 -16.33
C VAL A 39 -9.45 -3.52 -17.37
N VAL A 40 -9.05 -2.32 -16.95
CA VAL A 40 -8.48 -1.29 -17.84
C VAL A 40 -7.11 -1.74 -18.35
N GLU A 41 -6.28 -2.27 -17.45
CA GLU A 41 -4.93 -2.78 -17.78
C GLU A 41 -4.98 -3.91 -18.82
N PHE A 42 -6.05 -4.68 -18.85
CA PHE A 42 -6.28 -5.69 -19.89
C PHE A 42 -6.90 -5.12 -21.17
N VAL A 43 -7.97 -4.30 -21.02
CA VAL A 43 -8.76 -3.82 -22.16
C VAL A 43 -7.99 -2.84 -23.04
N VAL A 44 -7.20 -1.94 -22.45
CA VAL A 44 -6.46 -0.92 -23.21
C VAL A 44 -5.39 -1.55 -24.12
N PRO A 45 -4.50 -2.44 -23.66
CA PRO A 45 -3.56 -3.14 -24.53
C PRO A 45 -4.26 -4.01 -25.60
N PHE A 46 -5.37 -4.65 -25.23
CA PHE A 46 -6.13 -5.46 -26.20
C PHE A 46 -6.67 -4.61 -27.35
N ILE A 47 -7.29 -3.46 -27.07
CA ILE A 47 -7.78 -2.52 -28.09
C ILE A 47 -6.62 -1.97 -28.93
N ALA A 48 -5.48 -1.64 -28.27
CA ALA A 48 -4.30 -1.15 -28.97
C ALA A 48 -3.73 -2.17 -29.95
N LEU A 49 -3.62 -3.44 -29.55
CA LEU A 49 -3.18 -4.53 -30.42
C LEU A 49 -4.16 -4.80 -31.54
N TRP A 50 -5.46 -4.74 -31.27
CA TRP A 50 -6.49 -4.88 -32.31
C TRP A 50 -6.41 -3.73 -33.31
N GLY A 51 -6.31 -2.49 -32.83
CA GLY A 51 -6.12 -1.33 -33.69
C GLY A 51 -4.86 -1.42 -34.56
N LEU A 52 -3.74 -1.87 -33.94
CA LEU A 52 -2.51 -2.12 -34.68
C LEU A 52 -2.68 -3.18 -35.78
N LYS A 53 -3.37 -4.30 -35.49
CA LYS A 53 -3.66 -5.35 -36.46
C LYS A 53 -4.43 -4.78 -37.67
N LEU A 54 -5.54 -4.06 -37.42
CA LEU A 54 -6.35 -3.46 -38.47
C LEU A 54 -5.55 -2.44 -39.28
N TRP A 55 -4.70 -1.64 -38.60
CA TRP A 55 -3.86 -0.66 -39.28
C TRP A 55 -2.77 -1.33 -40.15
N VAL A 56 -2.18 -2.45 -39.72
CA VAL A 56 -1.19 -3.19 -40.52
C VAL A 56 -1.79 -3.72 -41.83
N GLU A 57 -3.07 -4.10 -41.82
CA GLU A 57 -3.79 -4.58 -43.03
C GLU A 57 -4.01 -3.43 -44.03
N ARG A 58 -4.22 -2.21 -43.53
CA ARG A 58 -4.42 -0.98 -44.34
C ARG A 58 -3.70 0.20 -43.71
N PRO A 59 -2.39 0.36 -43.98
CA PRO A 59 -1.54 1.36 -43.30
C PRO A 59 -1.81 2.77 -43.82
N GLU A 60 -2.87 3.39 -43.31
CA GLU A 60 -3.22 4.77 -43.59
C GLU A 60 -2.43 5.72 -42.67
N LYS A 61 -1.97 6.83 -43.23
CA LYS A 61 -1.16 7.81 -42.48
C LYS A 61 -2.02 8.81 -41.69
N THR A 62 -3.19 9.14 -42.19
CA THR A 62 -4.06 10.17 -41.60
C THR A 62 -4.48 9.85 -40.16
N PRO A 63 -5.05 8.67 -39.85
CA PRO A 63 -5.40 8.34 -38.46
C PRO A 63 -4.17 8.29 -37.54
N LEU A 64 -3.01 7.87 -38.07
CA LEU A 64 -1.76 7.86 -37.32
C LEU A 64 -1.32 9.27 -36.90
N TYR A 65 -1.33 10.24 -37.84
CA TYR A 65 -1.03 11.63 -37.52
C TYR A 65 -2.02 12.25 -36.54
N VAL A 66 -3.32 12.02 -36.73
CA VAL A 66 -4.37 12.53 -35.83
C VAL A 66 -4.15 11.99 -34.41
N ALA A 67 -3.95 10.69 -34.27
CA ALA A 67 -3.69 10.08 -32.95
C ALA A 67 -2.42 10.63 -32.31
N THR A 68 -1.34 10.77 -33.09
CA THR A 68 -0.07 11.31 -32.58
C THR A 68 -0.20 12.76 -32.15
N VAL A 69 -0.80 13.62 -32.98
CA VAL A 69 -1.01 15.02 -32.61
C VAL A 69 -1.86 15.15 -31.35
N PHE A 70 -2.95 14.40 -31.27
CA PHE A 70 -3.82 14.41 -30.10
C PHE A 70 -3.07 14.00 -28.81
N THR A 71 -2.32 12.91 -28.83
CA THR A 71 -1.57 12.45 -27.66
C THR A 71 -0.42 13.37 -27.29
N VAL A 72 0.32 13.90 -28.28
CA VAL A 72 1.39 14.89 -28.05
C VAL A 72 0.84 16.18 -27.45
N VAL A 73 -0.30 16.66 -27.93
CA VAL A 73 -0.96 17.86 -27.36
C VAL A 73 -1.32 17.66 -25.90
N ILE A 74 -1.87 16.49 -25.54
CA ILE A 74 -2.15 16.16 -24.13
C ILE A 74 -0.85 16.21 -23.31
N CYS A 75 0.21 15.58 -23.77
CA CYS A 75 1.50 15.62 -23.08
C CYS A 75 2.05 17.06 -22.92
N LEU A 76 1.95 17.89 -23.95
CA LEU A 76 2.34 19.30 -23.87
C LEU A 76 1.52 20.10 -22.86
N ILE A 77 0.23 19.82 -22.75
CA ILE A 77 -0.63 20.44 -21.71
C ILE A 77 -0.08 20.09 -20.33
N TYR A 78 0.33 18.84 -20.05
CA TYR A 78 0.93 18.46 -18.78
C TYR A 78 2.32 19.03 -18.55
N VAL A 79 3.10 19.29 -19.61
CA VAL A 79 4.38 20.02 -19.50
C VAL A 79 4.13 21.46 -19.03
N MET A 80 3.08 22.11 -19.58
CA MET A 80 2.75 23.49 -19.22
C MET A 80 2.05 23.59 -17.87
N PHE A 81 1.12 22.69 -17.60
CA PHE A 81 0.24 22.68 -16.43
C PHE A 81 0.33 21.35 -15.67
N PRO A 82 1.43 21.07 -14.95
CA PRO A 82 1.64 19.78 -14.28
C PRO A 82 0.60 19.46 -13.19
N GLY A 83 -0.07 20.48 -12.63
CA GLY A 83 -1.13 20.33 -11.64
C GLY A 83 -2.53 20.06 -12.22
N LEU A 84 -2.68 19.97 -13.55
CA LEU A 84 -4.00 19.78 -14.18
C LEU A 84 -4.65 18.43 -13.81
N GLY A 85 -3.84 17.41 -13.54
CA GLY A 85 -4.30 16.06 -13.17
C GLY A 85 -4.68 15.90 -11.70
N GLY A 86 -4.45 16.91 -10.86
CA GLY A 86 -4.74 16.87 -9.43
C GLY A 86 -3.79 17.74 -8.62
N ASP A 87 -4.10 17.89 -7.34
CA ASP A 87 -3.27 18.65 -6.40
C ASP A 87 -1.86 18.04 -6.28
N LEU A 88 -0.84 18.84 -6.56
CA LEU A 88 0.55 18.44 -6.38
C LEU A 88 0.93 18.25 -4.90
N VAL A 89 0.16 18.83 -3.98
CA VAL A 89 0.26 18.65 -2.53
C VAL A 89 -1.06 18.09 -2.04
N CYS A 90 -1.09 16.82 -1.67
CA CYS A 90 -2.32 16.18 -1.18
C CYS A 90 -2.64 16.56 0.27
N SER A 91 -3.86 16.26 0.74
CA SER A 91 -4.28 16.52 2.11
C SER A 91 -3.36 15.85 3.13
N ASN A 92 -2.98 14.60 2.87
CA ASN A 92 -2.08 13.84 3.75
C ASN A 92 -0.69 14.50 3.94
N ASP A 93 -0.15 15.14 2.89
CA ASP A 93 1.11 15.89 3.01
C ASP A 93 0.93 17.09 3.95
N ARG A 94 -0.18 17.83 3.77
CA ARG A 94 -0.52 18.99 4.60
C ARG A 94 -0.76 18.58 6.06
N ASP A 95 -1.49 17.51 6.28
CA ASP A 95 -1.79 16.98 7.62
C ASP A 95 -0.52 16.49 8.32
N SER A 96 0.35 15.76 7.61
CA SER A 96 1.61 15.27 8.14
C SER A 96 2.54 16.43 8.53
N VAL A 97 2.75 17.40 7.63
CA VAL A 97 3.57 18.57 7.93
C VAL A 97 2.95 19.39 9.05
N GLY A 98 1.62 19.55 9.08
CA GLY A 98 0.90 20.26 10.13
C GLY A 98 1.08 19.62 11.50
N GLN A 99 1.06 18.30 11.61
CA GLN A 99 1.33 17.58 12.86
C GLN A 99 2.74 17.84 13.39
N TYR A 100 3.76 17.83 12.52
CA TYR A 100 5.14 18.11 12.92
C TYR A 100 5.35 19.56 13.35
N VAL A 101 4.67 20.52 12.69
CA VAL A 101 4.66 21.92 13.12
C VAL A 101 3.96 22.08 14.46
N ALA A 102 2.81 21.45 14.66
CA ALA A 102 2.05 21.51 15.92
C ALA A 102 2.81 20.85 17.08
N ALA A 103 3.58 19.81 16.80
CA ALA A 103 4.45 19.15 17.79
C ALA A 103 5.75 19.92 18.09
N GLY A 104 6.00 21.06 17.41
CA GLY A 104 7.16 21.91 17.66
C GLY A 104 8.49 21.40 17.09
N TYR A 105 8.47 20.40 16.19
CA TYR A 105 9.70 19.90 15.57
C TYR A 105 10.32 20.91 14.60
N PHE A 106 9.51 21.75 13.96
CA PHE A 106 9.95 22.85 13.10
C PHE A 106 8.89 23.95 13.01
N ASP A 107 9.30 25.14 12.58
CA ASP A 107 8.41 26.29 12.46
C ASP A 107 7.47 26.21 11.26
N ALA A 108 6.44 27.04 11.24
CA ALA A 108 5.45 27.08 10.17
C ALA A 108 6.04 27.49 8.81
N ALA A 109 7.07 28.34 8.80
CA ALA A 109 7.72 28.78 7.58
C ALA A 109 8.51 27.62 6.93
N PHE A 110 9.21 26.82 7.72
CA PHE A 110 9.90 25.63 7.27
C PHE A 110 8.91 24.57 6.76
N GLY A 111 7.79 24.36 7.46
CA GLY A 111 6.71 23.48 7.01
C GLY A 111 6.16 23.87 5.64
N GLN A 112 5.95 25.17 5.39
CA GLN A 112 5.53 25.69 4.09
C GLN A 112 6.58 25.48 3.00
N ASN A 113 7.86 25.61 3.32
CA ASN A 113 8.96 25.34 2.39
C ASN A 113 9.01 23.85 1.98
N ILE A 114 8.78 22.93 2.93
CA ILE A 114 8.65 21.50 2.64
C ILE A 114 7.52 21.25 1.63
N LEU A 115 6.32 21.81 1.87
CA LEU A 115 5.18 21.63 0.96
C LEU A 115 5.46 22.20 -0.43
N ARG A 116 6.13 23.35 -0.53
CA ARG A 116 6.56 23.90 -1.83
C ARG A 116 7.57 22.98 -2.53
N SER A 117 8.57 22.48 -1.81
CA SER A 117 9.56 21.54 -2.36
C SER A 117 8.91 20.26 -2.87
N ILE A 118 7.92 19.71 -2.14
CA ILE A 118 7.12 18.55 -2.60
C ILE A 118 6.38 18.89 -3.89
N SER A 119 5.72 20.05 -3.95
CA SER A 119 5.03 20.51 -5.15
C SER A 119 5.96 20.63 -6.36
N ASP A 120 7.12 21.27 -6.17
CA ASP A 120 8.08 21.50 -7.24
C ASP A 120 8.70 20.20 -7.75
N MET A 121 9.04 19.27 -6.84
CA MET A 121 9.53 17.94 -7.21
C MET A 121 8.48 17.15 -8.01
N ARG A 122 7.23 17.12 -7.55
CA ARG A 122 6.16 16.43 -8.26
C ARG A 122 5.85 17.06 -9.61
N ALA A 123 5.86 18.39 -9.70
CA ALA A 123 5.73 19.11 -10.98
C ALA A 123 6.87 18.77 -11.95
N ALA A 124 8.11 18.71 -11.47
CA ALA A 124 9.27 18.31 -12.27
C ALA A 124 9.15 16.86 -12.76
N MET A 125 8.66 15.95 -11.92
CA MET A 125 8.43 14.56 -12.32
C MET A 125 7.36 14.45 -13.43
N VAL A 126 6.22 15.15 -13.28
CA VAL A 126 5.16 15.17 -14.31
C VAL A 126 5.70 15.71 -15.65
N ARG A 127 6.46 16.82 -15.61
CA ARG A 127 7.09 17.38 -16.82
C ARG A 127 8.07 16.41 -17.47
N SER A 128 8.91 15.77 -16.67
CA SER A 128 9.89 14.78 -17.15
C SER A 128 9.18 13.59 -17.81
N ASP A 129 8.13 13.09 -17.19
CA ASP A 129 7.35 11.99 -17.74
C ASP A 129 6.58 12.36 -19.01
N ALA A 130 6.06 13.58 -19.09
CA ALA A 130 5.41 14.08 -20.29
C ALA A 130 6.42 14.20 -21.47
N TRP A 131 7.61 14.73 -21.25
CA TRP A 131 8.67 14.78 -22.26
C TRP A 131 9.13 13.39 -22.71
N ARG A 132 9.29 12.47 -21.76
CA ARG A 132 9.61 11.07 -22.06
C ARG A 132 8.53 10.45 -22.94
N SER A 133 7.25 10.64 -22.59
CA SER A 133 6.11 10.13 -23.38
C SER A 133 6.10 10.69 -24.79
N ILE A 134 6.34 12.00 -24.97
CA ILE A 134 6.47 12.62 -26.30
C ILE A 134 7.57 11.94 -27.10
N PHE A 135 8.74 11.70 -26.50
CA PHE A 135 9.85 11.03 -27.17
C PHE A 135 9.47 9.65 -27.69
N PHE A 136 8.86 8.80 -26.82
CA PHE A 136 8.46 7.45 -27.22
C PHE A 136 7.30 7.42 -28.22
N ILE A 137 6.36 8.36 -28.14
CA ILE A 137 5.28 8.53 -29.12
C ILE A 137 5.86 8.86 -30.49
N LEU A 138 6.79 9.80 -30.56
CA LEU A 138 7.44 10.19 -31.83
C LEU A 138 8.29 9.07 -32.40
N LEU A 139 8.99 8.32 -31.55
CA LEU A 139 9.75 7.14 -31.96
C LEU A 139 8.84 6.05 -32.53
N GLY A 140 7.73 5.78 -31.88
CA GLY A 140 6.69 4.87 -32.36
C GLY A 140 6.09 5.32 -33.71
N LEU A 141 5.79 6.60 -33.83
CA LEU A 141 5.34 7.21 -35.10
C LEU A 141 6.36 6.98 -36.22
N MET A 142 7.64 7.21 -35.96
CA MET A 142 8.71 7.02 -36.94
C MET A 142 8.74 5.58 -37.46
N VAL A 143 8.67 4.61 -36.55
CA VAL A 143 8.66 3.16 -36.89
C VAL A 143 7.42 2.80 -37.70
N MET A 144 6.25 3.30 -37.30
CA MET A 144 5.00 3.06 -38.04
C MET A 144 5.01 3.70 -39.43
N LEU A 145 5.53 4.93 -39.59
CA LEU A 145 5.67 5.58 -40.90
C LEU A 145 6.67 4.86 -41.79
N TRP A 146 7.76 4.32 -41.23
CA TRP A 146 8.70 3.48 -41.97
C TRP A 146 7.99 2.23 -42.52
N PHE A 147 7.19 1.56 -41.70
CA PHE A 147 6.41 0.40 -42.13
C PHE A 147 5.40 0.77 -43.20
N ALA A 148 4.64 1.86 -43.04
CA ALA A 148 3.66 2.33 -44.03
C ALA A 148 4.26 2.58 -45.42
N LYS A 149 5.54 3.00 -45.48
CA LYS A 149 6.25 3.23 -46.77
C LYS A 149 6.77 1.96 -47.42
N LYS A 150 7.22 0.97 -46.64
CA LYS A 150 8.02 -0.15 -47.12
C LYS A 150 7.51 -1.53 -46.76
N GLY A 151 6.48 -1.62 -45.91
CA GLY A 151 6.15 -2.82 -45.16
C GLY A 151 4.88 -3.58 -45.56
N ALA A 152 3.94 -2.91 -46.22
CA ALA A 152 2.63 -3.48 -46.51
C ALA A 152 2.74 -4.81 -47.30
N GLY A 153 2.06 -5.86 -46.84
CA GLY A 153 2.01 -7.16 -47.48
C GLY A 153 3.22 -8.09 -47.24
N ASN A 154 4.21 -7.69 -46.42
CA ASN A 154 5.39 -8.52 -46.16
C ASN A 154 5.45 -9.00 -44.72
N ALA A 155 5.26 -10.29 -44.47
CA ALA A 155 5.23 -10.92 -43.15
C ALA A 155 6.51 -10.64 -42.32
N ARG A 156 7.70 -10.65 -42.96
CA ARG A 156 8.96 -10.35 -42.25
C ARG A 156 8.99 -8.92 -41.74
N LYS A 157 8.45 -7.95 -42.49
CA LYS A 157 8.40 -6.54 -42.06
C LYS A 157 7.34 -6.33 -40.99
N VAL A 158 6.25 -7.08 -40.99
CA VAL A 158 5.28 -7.07 -39.85
C VAL A 158 5.96 -7.58 -38.59
N ALA A 159 6.71 -8.66 -38.67
CA ALA A 159 7.48 -9.15 -37.52
C ALA A 159 8.51 -8.10 -37.01
N THR A 160 9.23 -7.45 -37.93
CA THR A 160 10.16 -6.38 -37.58
C THR A 160 9.46 -5.19 -36.92
N LEU A 161 8.30 -4.76 -37.43
CA LEU A 161 7.47 -3.71 -36.80
C LEU A 161 7.10 -4.12 -35.37
N SER A 162 6.59 -5.34 -35.18
CA SER A 162 6.18 -5.85 -33.88
C SER A 162 7.34 -5.88 -32.88
N ILE A 163 8.51 -6.34 -33.30
CA ILE A 163 9.73 -6.38 -32.47
C ILE A 163 10.17 -4.97 -32.07
N LEU A 164 10.17 -4.02 -33.02
CA LEU A 164 10.56 -2.64 -32.75
C LEU A 164 9.58 -1.97 -31.78
N LEU A 165 8.29 -2.10 -31.99
CA LEU A 165 7.28 -1.55 -31.07
C LEU A 165 7.34 -2.19 -29.69
N LEU A 166 7.52 -3.52 -29.62
CA LEU A 166 7.73 -4.23 -28.37
C LEU A 166 8.98 -3.69 -27.64
N GLY A 167 10.09 -3.53 -28.36
CA GLY A 167 11.32 -2.97 -27.79
C GLY A 167 11.13 -1.56 -27.23
N ILE A 168 10.41 -0.69 -27.94
CA ILE A 168 10.08 0.67 -27.49
C ILE A 168 9.26 0.59 -26.20
N CYS A 169 8.18 -0.24 -26.15
CA CYS A 169 7.36 -0.42 -24.96
C CYS A 169 8.16 -0.99 -23.78
N LEU A 170 9.02 -1.99 -24.02
CA LEU A 170 9.84 -2.58 -22.96
C LEU A 170 10.82 -1.55 -22.35
N VAL A 171 11.49 -0.74 -23.18
CA VAL A 171 12.41 0.29 -22.68
C VAL A 171 11.68 1.36 -21.89
N ASP A 172 10.52 1.83 -22.36
CA ASP A 172 9.70 2.81 -21.65
C ASP A 172 9.22 2.25 -20.30
N MET A 173 8.62 1.07 -20.31
CA MET A 173 8.11 0.41 -19.09
C MET A 173 9.23 0.06 -18.10
N TRP A 174 10.40 -0.35 -18.59
CA TRP A 174 11.57 -0.64 -17.76
C TRP A 174 12.00 0.58 -16.93
N GLN A 175 12.09 1.74 -17.56
CA GLN A 175 12.46 2.98 -16.87
C GLN A 175 11.46 3.36 -15.77
N VAL A 176 10.16 3.19 -16.04
CA VAL A 176 9.11 3.45 -15.05
C VAL A 176 9.18 2.45 -13.90
N ASN A 177 9.28 1.16 -14.23
CA ASN A 177 9.27 0.09 -13.23
C ASN A 177 10.49 0.19 -12.29
N LYS A 178 11.65 0.58 -12.77
CA LYS A 178 12.85 0.79 -11.95
C LYS A 178 12.70 1.89 -10.88
N ARG A 179 11.73 2.79 -11.00
CA ARG A 179 11.42 3.75 -9.91
C ARG A 179 10.77 3.08 -8.71
N TYR A 180 9.98 2.04 -8.94
CA TYR A 180 9.21 1.34 -7.91
C TYR A 180 9.84 0.04 -7.47
N LEU A 181 10.62 -0.59 -8.36
CA LEU A 181 11.31 -1.85 -8.08
C LEU A 181 12.76 -1.73 -8.60
N ASN A 182 13.64 -1.25 -7.74
CA ASN A 182 15.07 -1.12 -7.99
C ASN A 182 15.88 -2.10 -7.14
N ASP A 183 17.18 -2.15 -7.39
CA ASP A 183 18.06 -3.12 -6.75
C ASP A 183 18.19 -2.91 -5.23
N GLU A 184 17.95 -1.67 -4.73
CA GLU A 184 17.97 -1.34 -3.30
C GLU A 184 16.79 -1.93 -2.53
N MET A 185 15.70 -2.29 -3.24
CA MET A 185 14.53 -2.93 -2.63
C MET A 185 14.70 -4.44 -2.47
N PHE A 186 15.72 -5.03 -3.08
CA PHE A 186 16.01 -6.44 -2.92
C PHE A 186 16.97 -6.64 -1.76
N VAL A 187 16.53 -7.38 -0.75
CA VAL A 187 17.36 -7.82 0.37
C VAL A 187 17.71 -9.28 0.19
N GLU A 188 18.86 -9.68 0.70
CA GLU A 188 19.28 -11.08 0.62
C GLU A 188 18.25 -12.02 1.25
N PRO A 189 17.90 -13.15 0.59
CA PRO A 189 16.81 -14.03 1.02
C PRO A 189 17.00 -14.59 2.45
N ARG A 190 18.22 -14.65 2.94
CA ARG A 190 18.55 -15.20 4.27
C ARG A 190 18.24 -14.26 5.43
N GLY A 191 18.15 -12.94 5.18
CA GLY A 191 17.87 -11.94 6.22
C GLY A 191 16.40 -11.48 6.26
N ALA A 192 15.71 -11.46 5.11
CA ALA A 192 14.40 -10.82 4.98
C ALA A 192 13.20 -11.66 5.42
N ALA A 193 13.31 -12.99 5.44
CA ALA A 193 12.15 -13.87 5.52
C ALA A 193 11.87 -14.45 6.90
N ARG A 194 12.71 -14.23 7.90
CA ARG A 194 12.46 -14.74 9.25
C ARG A 194 12.14 -13.59 10.19
N ILE A 195 10.88 -13.54 10.61
CA ILE A 195 10.51 -12.76 11.78
C ILE A 195 11.38 -13.25 12.91
N GLN A 196 12.22 -12.36 13.45
CA GLN A 196 13.11 -12.70 14.56
C GLN A 196 12.29 -12.76 15.83
N LYS A 197 12.56 -13.79 16.65
CA LYS A 197 11.99 -13.90 17.98
C LYS A 197 12.55 -12.79 18.87
N THR A 198 11.67 -12.14 19.57
CA THR A 198 12.06 -11.27 20.69
C THR A 198 12.36 -12.10 21.94
N ASP A 199 12.96 -11.48 22.96
CA ASP A 199 13.17 -12.13 24.24
C ASP A 199 11.85 -12.56 24.87
N ALA A 200 10.79 -11.75 24.72
CA ALA A 200 9.44 -12.10 25.16
C ALA A 200 8.90 -13.34 24.43
N ASP A 201 9.10 -13.44 23.12
CA ASP A 201 8.69 -14.62 22.35
C ASP A 201 9.43 -15.87 22.81
N THR A 202 10.74 -15.75 23.09
CA THR A 202 11.55 -16.86 23.58
C THR A 202 11.04 -17.33 24.94
N TYR A 203 10.82 -16.41 25.86
CA TYR A 203 10.28 -16.71 27.19
C TYR A 203 8.92 -17.40 27.15
N ILE A 204 7.98 -16.87 26.35
CA ILE A 204 6.63 -17.44 26.20
C ILE A 204 6.69 -18.86 25.64
N LEU A 205 7.51 -19.08 24.62
CA LEU A 205 7.66 -20.39 23.98
C LEU A 205 8.33 -21.43 24.90
N GLU A 206 9.27 -21.03 25.74
CA GLU A 206 9.89 -21.91 26.73
C GLU A 206 8.90 -22.29 27.83
N LYS A 207 8.07 -21.36 28.31
CA LYS A 207 7.09 -21.60 29.39
C LYS A 207 5.83 -22.32 28.94
N SER A 208 5.34 -22.07 27.72
CA SER A 208 4.04 -22.56 27.25
C SER A 208 4.14 -23.44 26.00
N GLY A 209 5.32 -23.56 25.39
CA GLY A 209 5.51 -24.32 24.17
C GLY A 209 4.87 -23.65 22.94
N THR A 210 4.88 -24.36 21.82
CA THR A 210 4.30 -23.92 20.55
C THR A 210 2.81 -24.28 20.43
N GLY A 211 2.13 -24.53 21.55
CA GLY A 211 0.71 -24.91 21.61
C GLY A 211 -0.20 -23.83 21.02
N ARG A 212 -1.35 -24.26 20.50
CA ARG A 212 -2.41 -23.37 20.00
C ARG A 212 -3.56 -23.21 21.01
N ASP A 213 -3.36 -23.69 22.19
CA ASP A 213 -4.31 -23.75 23.30
C ASP A 213 -4.36 -22.46 24.13
N TYR A 214 -3.51 -21.48 23.81
CA TYR A 214 -3.51 -20.15 24.42
C TYR A 214 -3.35 -19.07 23.35
N ARG A 215 -3.68 -17.83 23.72
CA ARG A 215 -3.46 -16.65 22.88
C ARG A 215 -2.59 -15.61 23.55
N VAL A 216 -1.94 -14.82 22.71
CA VAL A 216 -1.08 -13.71 23.12
C VAL A 216 -1.67 -12.40 22.65
N LEU A 217 -1.65 -11.39 23.50
CA LEU A 217 -2.01 -10.01 23.17
C LEU A 217 -0.75 -9.15 23.24
N ASN A 218 -0.31 -8.68 22.07
CA ASN A 218 0.91 -7.90 21.93
C ASN A 218 0.59 -6.40 21.79
N PHE A 219 1.11 -5.59 22.70
CA PHE A 219 0.97 -4.13 22.74
C PHE A 219 2.16 -3.40 22.14
N THR A 220 3.26 -4.10 21.83
CA THR A 220 4.47 -3.48 21.26
C THR A 220 4.31 -3.15 19.78
N VAL A 221 3.28 -3.68 19.15
CA VAL A 221 2.93 -3.50 17.74
C VAL A 221 1.50 -2.99 17.62
N SER A 222 1.12 -2.58 16.41
CA SER A 222 -0.29 -2.26 16.15
C SER A 222 -1.12 -3.54 16.16
N THR A 223 -1.65 -3.91 17.33
CA THR A 223 -2.26 -5.20 17.66
C THR A 223 -3.16 -5.77 16.55
N PHE A 224 -3.99 -4.93 15.91
CA PHE A 224 -4.95 -5.36 14.89
C PHE A 224 -4.53 -5.10 13.44
N ASN A 225 -3.29 -4.62 13.24
CA ASN A 225 -2.71 -4.32 11.91
C ASN A 225 -1.35 -4.99 11.68
N ASP A 226 -0.87 -5.80 12.61
CA ASP A 226 0.38 -6.53 12.53
C ASP A 226 0.17 -8.03 12.63
N ASN A 227 0.89 -8.83 11.85
CA ASN A 227 0.79 -10.29 11.82
C ASN A 227 2.02 -11.00 12.41
N ASN A 228 3.06 -10.27 12.82
CA ASN A 228 4.31 -10.88 13.29
C ASN A 228 4.09 -11.75 14.53
N THR A 229 3.23 -11.30 15.45
CA THR A 229 2.86 -12.05 16.64
C THR A 229 2.32 -13.45 16.31
N SER A 230 1.57 -13.57 15.22
CA SER A 230 0.98 -14.85 14.77
C SER A 230 1.99 -15.83 14.17
N ALA A 231 3.23 -15.43 13.96
CA ALA A 231 4.28 -16.30 13.45
C ALA A 231 4.70 -17.37 14.46
N PHE A 232 4.54 -17.11 15.75
CA PHE A 232 5.03 -17.98 16.82
C PHE A 232 3.91 -18.67 17.60
N TYR A 233 2.75 -18.02 17.76
CA TYR A 233 1.63 -18.53 18.56
C TYR A 233 0.30 -17.91 18.12
N SER A 234 -0.81 -18.37 18.68
CA SER A 234 -2.11 -17.77 18.41
C SER A 234 -2.21 -16.36 19.00
N SER A 235 -2.66 -15.37 18.22
CA SER A 235 -2.84 -13.98 18.65
C SER A 235 -4.34 -13.61 18.70
N ILE A 236 -4.70 -12.68 19.59
CA ILE A 236 -5.99 -11.98 19.52
C ILE A 236 -5.98 -10.97 18.39
N GLY A 237 -4.80 -10.38 18.12
CA GLY A 237 -4.61 -9.39 17.09
C GLY A 237 -4.45 -9.98 15.69
N GLY A 238 -3.93 -9.16 14.81
CA GLY A 238 -3.61 -9.53 13.44
C GLY A 238 -4.38 -8.70 12.41
N TYR A 239 -3.76 -8.54 11.25
CA TYR A 239 -4.37 -7.89 10.10
C TYR A 239 -5.02 -8.93 9.19
N HIS A 240 -6.29 -8.73 8.86
CA HIS A 240 -6.97 -9.49 7.82
C HIS A 240 -7.82 -8.54 6.97
N ALA A 241 -7.61 -8.57 5.66
CA ALA A 241 -8.33 -7.67 4.73
C ALA A 241 -9.86 -7.89 4.74
N ALA A 242 -10.30 -9.14 5.00
CA ALA A 242 -11.69 -9.52 5.11
C ALA A 242 -12.09 -9.82 6.56
N LYS A 243 -11.70 -8.95 7.51
CA LYS A 243 -12.08 -9.09 8.92
C LYS A 243 -13.60 -9.13 9.07
N LEU A 244 -14.10 -10.10 9.81
CA LEU A 244 -15.53 -10.22 10.08
C LEU A 244 -16.04 -8.99 10.86
N ARG A 245 -17.15 -8.43 10.41
CA ARG A 245 -17.75 -7.25 11.07
C ARG A 245 -18.03 -7.50 12.55
N ARG A 246 -18.54 -8.67 12.89
CA ARG A 246 -18.81 -9.06 14.29
C ARG A 246 -17.55 -9.03 15.14
N TYR A 247 -16.39 -9.42 14.56
CA TYR A 247 -15.14 -9.37 15.29
C TYR A 247 -14.63 -7.91 15.44
N GLN A 248 -14.85 -7.07 14.43
CA GLN A 248 -14.55 -5.63 14.54
C GLN A 248 -15.42 -4.96 15.62
N GLU A 249 -16.68 -5.28 15.68
CA GLU A 249 -17.60 -4.79 16.73
C GLU A 249 -17.17 -5.28 18.13
N LEU A 250 -16.69 -6.51 18.25
CA LEU A 250 -16.15 -7.02 19.51
C LEU A 250 -14.86 -6.29 19.92
N ILE A 251 -13.99 -5.98 18.96
CA ILE A 251 -12.77 -5.19 19.21
C ILE A 251 -13.15 -3.81 19.76
N GLU A 252 -14.05 -3.12 19.09
CA GLU A 252 -14.40 -1.73 19.43
C GLU A 252 -15.17 -1.62 20.74
N ALA A 253 -16.14 -2.50 20.95
CA ALA A 253 -17.03 -2.44 22.10
C ALA A 253 -16.40 -3.03 23.39
N HIS A 254 -15.50 -4.00 23.26
CA HIS A 254 -15.02 -4.77 24.42
C HIS A 254 -13.51 -4.87 24.49
N ILE A 255 -12.83 -5.40 23.47
CA ILE A 255 -11.40 -5.69 23.57
C ILE A 255 -10.59 -4.41 23.75
N ALA A 256 -10.82 -3.37 22.94
CA ALA A 256 -10.07 -2.12 23.04
C ALA A 256 -10.29 -1.37 24.36
N PRO A 257 -11.48 -1.28 24.93
CA PRO A 257 -11.68 -0.79 26.31
C PRO A 257 -10.96 -1.62 27.37
N GLU A 258 -11.00 -2.96 27.25
CA GLU A 258 -10.33 -3.85 28.21
C GLU A 258 -8.79 -3.77 28.11
N MET A 259 -8.23 -3.61 26.90
CA MET A 259 -6.80 -3.42 26.72
C MET A 259 -6.21 -2.29 27.58
N ARG A 260 -6.97 -1.21 27.82
CA ARG A 260 -6.52 -0.12 28.68
C ARG A 260 -6.37 -0.55 30.14
N LYS A 261 -7.24 -1.46 30.58
CA LYS A 261 -7.24 -1.98 31.96
C LYS A 261 -6.10 -2.96 32.24
N VAL A 262 -5.49 -3.53 31.19
CA VAL A 262 -4.31 -4.41 31.33
C VAL A 262 -3.17 -3.70 32.05
N TYR A 263 -2.91 -2.44 31.71
CA TYR A 263 -1.88 -1.64 32.40
C TYR A 263 -2.20 -1.40 33.89
N GLU A 264 -3.47 -1.27 34.25
CA GLU A 264 -3.91 -1.17 35.63
C GLU A 264 -3.64 -2.48 36.39
N ALA A 265 -3.97 -3.62 35.77
CA ALA A 265 -3.72 -4.93 36.32
C ALA A 265 -2.21 -5.18 36.54
N VAL A 266 -1.36 -4.80 35.57
CA VAL A 266 0.10 -4.94 35.71
C VAL A 266 0.66 -4.10 36.85
N ARG A 267 0.11 -2.92 37.12
CA ARG A 267 0.52 -2.08 38.28
C ARG A 267 0.16 -2.73 39.63
N MET A 268 -0.86 -3.55 39.67
CA MET A 268 -1.29 -4.27 40.87
C MET A 268 -0.62 -5.63 41.03
N ALA A 269 -0.03 -6.15 39.96
CA ALA A 269 0.54 -7.49 39.93
C ALA A 269 1.94 -7.55 40.58
N PRO A 270 2.25 -8.61 41.33
CA PRO A 270 3.61 -8.83 41.82
C PRO A 270 4.55 -9.13 40.64
N MET A 271 5.78 -8.64 40.77
CA MET A 271 6.85 -8.96 39.83
C MET A 271 7.37 -10.37 40.07
N ASP A 272 7.51 -11.17 39.01
CA ASP A 272 8.13 -12.49 39.09
C ASP A 272 9.67 -12.35 39.23
N THR A 273 10.13 -12.33 40.47
CA THR A 273 11.53 -12.20 40.81
C THR A 273 12.34 -13.46 40.40
N VAL A 274 11.72 -14.62 40.30
CA VAL A 274 12.38 -15.88 39.89
C VAL A 274 12.76 -15.83 38.41
N ALA A 275 11.90 -15.32 37.57
CA ALA A 275 12.18 -15.15 36.14
C ALA A 275 13.36 -14.19 35.91
N MET A 276 13.48 -13.13 36.71
CA MET A 276 14.61 -12.20 36.65
C MET A 276 15.90 -12.82 37.16
N GLN A 277 15.86 -13.55 38.30
CA GLN A 277 17.04 -14.18 38.88
C GLN A 277 17.63 -15.30 38.01
N GLN A 278 16.79 -16.01 37.29
CA GLN A 278 17.20 -17.07 36.35
C GLN A 278 17.67 -16.52 34.99
N GLN A 279 17.71 -15.20 34.81
CA GLN A 279 18.08 -14.54 33.54
C GLN A 279 17.25 -15.02 32.32
N LEU A 280 16.04 -15.53 32.55
CA LEU A 280 15.13 -16.03 31.50
C LEU A 280 14.55 -14.90 30.68
N SER A 281 14.53 -13.68 31.22
CA SER A 281 14.09 -12.48 30.49
C SER A 281 14.88 -11.25 30.93
N PRO A 282 15.40 -10.44 30.00
CA PRO A 282 16.04 -9.16 30.33
C PRO A 282 15.02 -8.08 30.76
N TYR A 283 13.73 -8.37 30.65
CA TYR A 283 12.63 -7.49 31.00
C TYR A 283 11.83 -8.02 32.18
N PRO A 284 11.19 -7.16 32.98
CA PRO A 284 10.38 -7.60 34.11
C PRO A 284 9.17 -8.43 33.64
N VAL A 285 8.93 -9.53 34.34
CA VAL A 285 7.76 -10.38 34.17
C VAL A 285 6.83 -10.17 35.35
N TYR A 286 5.53 -10.02 35.07
CA TYR A 286 4.50 -9.80 36.08
C TYR A 286 3.52 -10.98 36.11
N ASP A 287 3.20 -11.47 37.31
CA ASP A 287 2.22 -12.53 37.48
C ASP A 287 0.82 -11.92 37.73
N LEU A 288 -0.04 -12.01 36.73
CA LEU A 288 -1.42 -11.52 36.80
C LEU A 288 -2.38 -12.52 37.49
N THR A 289 -1.96 -13.72 37.83
CA THR A 289 -2.84 -14.71 38.48
C THR A 289 -3.28 -14.27 39.88
N ALA A 290 -2.49 -13.42 40.53
CA ALA A 290 -2.82 -12.82 41.83
C ALA A 290 -3.83 -11.65 41.74
N VAL A 291 -4.15 -11.18 40.55
CA VAL A 291 -5.09 -10.08 40.30
C VAL A 291 -6.43 -10.62 39.82
N ASN A 292 -7.53 -10.06 40.29
CA ASN A 292 -8.86 -10.44 39.79
C ASN A 292 -9.07 -9.91 38.36
N THR A 293 -8.53 -10.61 37.38
CA THR A 293 -8.59 -10.25 35.97
C THR A 293 -9.99 -10.42 35.37
N ASP A 294 -10.83 -11.26 35.94
CA ASP A 294 -12.19 -11.51 35.44
C ASP A 294 -13.10 -10.28 35.59
N SER A 295 -12.82 -9.43 36.55
CA SER A 295 -13.54 -8.15 36.70
C SER A 295 -12.99 -7.04 35.81
N LEU A 296 -11.74 -7.12 35.41
CA LEU A 296 -11.05 -6.07 34.65
C LEU A 296 -11.21 -6.26 33.13
N PHE A 297 -10.99 -7.48 32.65
CA PHE A 297 -11.02 -7.77 31.20
C PHE A 297 -11.61 -9.16 30.89
N PRO A 298 -12.92 -9.35 31.18
CA PRO A 298 -13.60 -10.64 31.04
C PRO A 298 -13.60 -11.16 29.59
N VAL A 299 -13.70 -10.31 28.58
CA VAL A 299 -13.73 -10.74 27.18
C VAL A 299 -12.34 -11.20 26.72
N ILE A 300 -11.27 -10.52 27.13
CA ILE A 300 -9.91 -10.94 26.86
C ILE A 300 -9.63 -12.31 27.50
N ASN A 301 -10.11 -12.55 28.73
CA ASN A 301 -10.01 -13.85 29.39
C ASN A 301 -10.83 -14.94 28.67
N MET A 302 -12.07 -14.61 28.28
CA MET A 302 -12.92 -15.51 27.49
C MET A 302 -12.26 -15.94 26.17
N LEU A 303 -11.46 -15.07 25.58
CA LEU A 303 -10.67 -15.37 24.37
C LEU A 303 -9.43 -16.22 24.65
N ASN A 304 -9.26 -16.70 25.89
CA ASN A 304 -8.14 -17.53 26.32
C ASN A 304 -6.76 -16.85 26.15
N THR A 305 -6.67 -15.58 26.51
CA THR A 305 -5.42 -14.84 26.51
C THR A 305 -4.61 -15.20 27.75
N ARG A 306 -3.46 -15.80 27.53
CA ARG A 306 -2.57 -16.22 28.63
C ARG A 306 -1.40 -15.25 28.83
N TRP A 307 -0.98 -14.59 27.74
CA TRP A 307 0.21 -13.75 27.76
C TRP A 307 -0.07 -12.36 27.19
N PHE A 308 0.53 -11.35 27.84
CA PHE A 308 0.53 -9.97 27.40
C PHE A 308 1.97 -9.54 27.17
N ILE A 309 2.29 -9.03 25.96
CA ILE A 309 3.59 -8.44 25.68
C ILE A 309 3.42 -6.93 25.71
N LEU A 310 4.10 -6.30 26.66
CA LEU A 310 4.08 -4.85 26.85
C LEU A 310 5.41 -4.28 26.38
N GLY A 311 5.41 -3.08 25.81
CA GLY A 311 6.64 -2.35 25.51
C GLY A 311 7.39 -2.01 26.80
N ALA A 312 8.71 -1.87 26.71
CA ALA A 312 9.47 -1.22 27.76
C ALA A 312 8.85 0.16 27.94
N GLY A 313 8.03 0.30 28.96
CA GLY A 313 7.22 1.49 29.15
C GLY A 313 8.13 2.70 29.12
N GLU A 314 7.76 3.73 28.36
CA GLU A 314 8.18 5.06 28.69
C GLU A 314 7.96 5.20 30.19
N LYS A 315 9.04 5.36 30.93
CA LYS A 315 8.97 5.69 32.35
C LYS A 315 8.13 6.94 32.38
N GLY A 316 6.85 6.77 32.71
CA GLY A 316 5.96 7.90 32.85
C GLY A 316 6.58 8.85 33.85
N ASN A 317 6.87 10.04 33.38
CA ASN A 317 7.01 11.20 34.24
C ASN A 317 5.69 11.47 34.94
#